data_9982e8d8a013cf3bdce14657cdafc8d0
#
_entry.id   9982e8d8a013cf3bdce14657cdafc8d0
#
_cell.length_a   1.000
_cell.length_b   1.000
_cell.length_c   1.000
_cell.angle_alpha   90.00
_cell.angle_beta   90.00
_cell.angle_gamma   90.00
#
_symmetry.space_group_name_H-M   'P 1'
#
loop_
_entity.id
_entity.type
_entity.pdbx_description
1 polymer ?
#
loop_
_entity_poly.entity_id
_entity_poly.type
_entity_poly.pdbx_seq_one_letter_code
_entity_poly.pdbx_strand_id
1 'polypeptide(L)'
;MDFKIKGTELLSNDEMSQADKLAIHAGKSSFDLMKAAGLAVFRVLRKSWTWRKVLVLCGPGNNGGDGFIVASLLRDAGWPVRVGLLGDITALKGDAPLAAKLWQGEIHKISTGMLGEDELIVDGLFGAGLSRDISDISRDVINKINERGIDCLSIDVPSGVDGNTGQVKGCAIRAKETVTFFRKKPGHLLLPGRLLSGKIHLTDIGIEDSVLLNIKPHLIENAVKNWREYFPFPQLADHKYSKGHAVISGGLEMTGAARLAARATRRIGSGLTTIVANERVRGVYLSEDPGCMFRPLLKQEDFEDIISDPRINTVLVGPGNGVTDETRLRAIVALRMNKATVLDADALTVFQDDPNYLFDWIKGPTVLTPH
;
A
#
# COMPACT_ATOMS: atom_id res chain seq x y z
N MET A 1 0.92 -22.18 -6.62
CA MET A 1 2.26 -21.56 -6.86
C MET A 1 2.78 -21.08 -5.52
N ASP A 2 3.80 -21.75 -4.98
CA ASP A 2 4.45 -21.29 -3.75
C ASP A 2 5.39 -20.13 -4.10
N PHE A 3 4.85 -18.93 -4.01
CA PHE A 3 5.68 -17.74 -4.13
C PHE A 3 6.67 -17.73 -2.95
N LYS A 4 7.96 -17.83 -3.22
CA LYS A 4 9.00 -17.55 -2.22
C LYS A 4 9.01 -16.04 -1.96
N ILE A 5 8.03 -15.59 -1.17
CA ILE A 5 7.86 -14.20 -0.77
C ILE A 5 8.94 -13.90 0.29
N LYS A 6 9.85 -12.98 -0.01
CA LYS A 6 10.90 -12.57 0.94
C LYS A 6 10.73 -11.09 1.26
N GLY A 7 10.23 -10.81 2.47
CA GLY A 7 10.18 -9.46 3.03
C GLY A 7 9.21 -8.51 2.34
N THR A 8 8.15 -9.03 1.71
CA THR A 8 7.03 -8.25 1.16
C THR A 8 5.69 -8.61 1.80
N GLU A 9 5.71 -9.53 2.75
CA GLU A 9 4.55 -9.84 3.57
C GLU A 9 4.11 -8.57 4.30
N LEU A 10 2.79 -8.39 4.38
CA LEU A 10 2.16 -7.36 5.19
C LEU A 10 1.50 -8.04 6.37
N LEU A 11 1.73 -7.54 7.57
CA LEU A 11 1.11 -8.06 8.77
C LEU A 11 0.03 -7.10 9.27
N SER A 12 -1.15 -7.63 9.53
CA SER A 12 -2.16 -6.93 10.31
C SER A 12 -1.64 -6.65 11.74
N ASN A 13 -2.33 -5.79 12.47
CA ASN A 13 -1.98 -5.48 13.85
C ASN A 13 -1.96 -6.74 14.74
N ASP A 14 -2.91 -7.65 14.53
CA ASP A 14 -3.01 -8.91 15.28
C ASP A 14 -1.89 -9.88 14.88
N GLU A 15 -1.57 -10.01 13.60
CA GLU A 15 -0.47 -10.83 13.11
C GLU A 15 0.89 -10.29 13.60
N MET A 16 1.07 -8.96 13.66
CA MET A 16 2.28 -8.37 14.23
C MET A 16 2.40 -8.67 15.73
N SER A 17 1.29 -8.55 16.49
CA SER A 17 1.25 -8.93 17.90
C SER A 17 1.56 -10.43 18.10
N GLN A 18 1.13 -11.27 17.18
CA GLN A 18 1.48 -12.70 17.19
C GLN A 18 2.97 -12.92 16.91
N ALA A 19 3.56 -12.15 15.97
CA ALA A 19 5.00 -12.21 15.67
C ALA A 19 5.84 -11.87 16.91
N ASP A 20 5.47 -10.81 17.64
CA ASP A 20 6.12 -10.40 18.88
C ASP A 20 6.06 -11.52 19.93
N LYS A 21 4.87 -12.10 20.13
CA LYS A 21 4.68 -13.22 21.08
C LYS A 21 5.53 -14.43 20.70
N LEU A 22 5.58 -14.80 19.43
CA LEU A 22 6.40 -15.92 18.96
C LEU A 22 7.89 -15.66 19.17
N ALA A 23 8.36 -14.43 18.92
CA ALA A 23 9.75 -14.05 19.19
C ALA A 23 10.08 -14.13 20.69
N ILE A 24 9.15 -13.72 21.55
CA ILE A 24 9.30 -13.82 23.02
C ILE A 24 9.35 -15.29 23.45
N HIS A 25 8.48 -16.14 22.93
CA HIS A 25 8.52 -17.58 23.22
C HIS A 25 9.80 -18.25 22.73
N ALA A 26 10.40 -17.73 21.65
CA ALA A 26 11.70 -18.18 21.15
C ALA A 26 12.90 -17.66 21.98
N GLY A 27 12.65 -17.01 23.14
CA GLY A 27 13.67 -16.59 24.08
C GLY A 27 14.12 -15.14 23.99
N LYS A 28 13.47 -14.30 23.17
CA LYS A 28 13.73 -12.86 23.16
C LYS A 28 12.98 -12.17 24.28
N SER A 29 13.61 -11.22 24.95
CA SER A 29 12.89 -10.37 25.92
C SER A 29 12.08 -9.32 25.16
N SER A 30 10.84 -9.04 25.61
CA SER A 30 10.01 -7.97 25.04
C SER A 30 10.71 -6.60 25.14
N PHE A 31 11.42 -6.37 26.23
CA PHE A 31 12.21 -5.16 26.42
C PHE A 31 13.42 -5.06 25.47
N ASP A 32 14.03 -6.20 25.07
CA ASP A 32 15.10 -6.19 24.07
C ASP A 32 14.56 -5.87 22.67
N LEU A 33 13.36 -6.33 22.32
CA LEU A 33 12.67 -5.93 21.09
C LEU A 33 12.40 -4.41 21.09
N MET A 34 11.91 -3.86 22.20
CA MET A 34 11.70 -2.42 22.38
C MET A 34 13.01 -1.62 22.24
N LYS A 35 14.09 -2.08 22.87
CA LYS A 35 15.41 -1.44 22.71
C LYS A 35 15.90 -1.47 21.26
N ALA A 36 15.70 -2.59 20.57
CA ALA A 36 16.06 -2.71 19.16
C ALA A 36 15.22 -1.76 18.26
N ALA A 37 13.90 -1.63 18.55
CA ALA A 37 13.01 -0.70 17.86
C ALA A 37 13.46 0.77 18.05
N GLY A 38 13.66 1.19 19.28
CA GLY A 38 14.15 2.54 19.59
C GLY A 38 15.53 2.82 18.97
N LEU A 39 16.45 1.85 18.98
CA LEU A 39 17.75 1.99 18.32
C LEU A 39 17.61 2.13 16.80
N ALA A 40 16.68 1.42 16.17
CA ALA A 40 16.41 1.53 14.74
C ALA A 40 15.89 2.93 14.38
N VAL A 41 14.93 3.45 15.16
CA VAL A 41 14.42 4.83 15.01
C VAL A 41 15.55 5.85 15.15
N PHE A 42 16.36 5.73 16.19
CA PHE A 42 17.52 6.61 16.43
C PHE A 42 18.49 6.60 15.25
N ARG A 43 18.80 5.43 14.66
CA ARG A 43 19.69 5.31 13.50
C ARG A 43 19.11 6.01 12.27
N VAL A 44 17.82 5.84 11.99
CA VAL A 44 17.13 6.51 10.88
C VAL A 44 17.14 8.02 11.09
N LEU A 45 16.79 8.48 12.28
CA LEU A 45 16.78 9.90 12.63
C LEU A 45 18.15 10.56 12.37
N ARG A 46 19.22 9.97 12.86
CA ARG A 46 20.58 10.49 12.66
C ARG A 46 21.04 10.48 11.20
N LYS A 47 20.48 9.61 10.38
CA LYS A 47 20.78 9.55 8.94
C LYS A 47 20.00 10.60 8.15
N SER A 48 18.77 10.89 8.57
CA SER A 48 17.84 11.75 7.82
C SER A 48 17.91 13.23 8.24
N TRP A 49 18.30 13.50 9.47
CA TRP A 49 18.37 14.88 9.99
C TRP A 49 19.72 15.21 10.59
N THR A 50 20.12 16.46 10.38
CA THR A 50 21.25 17.07 11.09
C THR A 50 20.87 17.42 12.52
N TRP A 51 21.86 17.58 13.40
CA TRP A 51 21.70 17.94 14.79
C TRP A 51 20.76 19.17 14.98
N ARG A 52 19.73 18.99 15.78
CA ARG A 52 18.71 19.99 16.10
C ARG A 52 17.96 19.65 17.37
N LYS A 53 17.10 20.55 17.84
CA LYS A 53 16.19 20.28 18.95
C LYS A 53 15.20 19.18 18.55
N VAL A 54 14.97 18.23 19.46
CA VAL A 54 14.02 17.12 19.26
C VAL A 54 13.03 17.09 20.41
N LEU A 55 11.75 17.06 20.07
CA LEU A 55 10.67 16.78 21.01
C LEU A 55 10.15 15.37 20.75
N VAL A 56 10.30 14.47 21.74
CA VAL A 56 9.76 13.11 21.66
C VAL A 56 8.43 13.08 22.39
N LEU A 57 7.37 12.72 21.67
CA LEU A 57 6.03 12.60 22.21
C LEU A 57 5.77 11.12 22.52
N CYS A 58 5.60 10.82 23.78
CA CYS A 58 5.41 9.46 24.29
C CYS A 58 3.96 9.22 24.70
N GLY A 59 3.35 8.16 24.18
CA GLY A 59 2.07 7.65 24.64
C GLY A 59 2.23 6.70 25.84
N PRO A 60 1.12 6.20 26.42
CA PRO A 60 1.15 5.35 27.60
C PRO A 60 1.53 3.88 27.30
N GLY A 61 1.57 3.47 26.04
CA GLY A 61 1.85 2.08 25.62
C GLY A 61 3.27 1.86 25.11
N ASN A 62 3.50 0.72 24.45
CA ASN A 62 4.82 0.31 23.96
C ASN A 62 5.42 1.32 22.94
N ASN A 63 4.59 1.95 22.10
CA ASN A 63 5.06 2.99 21.16
C ASN A 63 5.70 4.18 21.91
N GLY A 64 5.11 4.56 23.04
CA GLY A 64 5.72 5.55 23.96
C GLY A 64 6.99 5.03 24.62
N GLY A 65 7.05 3.72 24.93
CA GLY A 65 8.27 3.03 25.39
C GLY A 65 9.41 3.16 24.38
N ASP A 66 9.15 2.88 23.10
CA ASP A 66 10.12 3.08 22.02
C ASP A 66 10.58 4.55 21.96
N GLY A 67 9.65 5.50 22.16
CA GLY A 67 9.94 6.94 22.26
C GLY A 67 10.92 7.25 23.39
N PHE A 68 10.76 6.69 24.60
CA PHE A 68 11.69 6.88 25.70
C PHE A 68 13.09 6.32 25.39
N ILE A 69 13.19 5.17 24.73
CA ILE A 69 14.47 4.62 24.25
C ILE A 69 15.14 5.60 23.28
N VAL A 70 14.37 6.11 22.27
CA VAL A 70 14.88 7.09 21.32
C VAL A 70 15.37 8.36 22.02
N ALA A 71 14.61 8.90 22.97
CA ALA A 71 14.98 10.08 23.74
C ALA A 71 16.29 9.88 24.49
N SER A 72 16.45 8.73 25.15
CA SER A 72 17.67 8.39 25.89
C SER A 72 18.89 8.30 24.96
N LEU A 73 18.76 7.61 23.82
CA LEU A 73 19.83 7.47 22.84
C LEU A 73 20.23 8.81 22.20
N LEU A 74 19.27 9.68 21.93
CA LEU A 74 19.53 11.03 21.38
C LEU A 74 20.25 11.89 22.39
N ARG A 75 19.84 11.88 23.67
CA ARG A 75 20.52 12.59 24.76
C ARG A 75 21.97 12.13 24.90
N ASP A 76 22.19 10.81 24.93
CA ASP A 76 23.53 10.22 25.06
C ASP A 76 24.43 10.56 23.85
N ALA A 77 23.81 10.83 22.70
CA ALA A 77 24.49 11.34 21.50
C ALA A 77 24.64 12.86 21.47
N GLY A 78 24.31 13.57 22.56
CA GLY A 78 24.45 15.03 22.70
C GLY A 78 23.40 15.88 21.98
N TRP A 79 22.25 15.32 21.64
CA TRP A 79 21.16 16.08 21.04
C TRP A 79 20.33 16.79 22.14
N PRO A 80 19.85 18.02 21.88
CA PRO A 80 18.93 18.71 22.80
C PRO A 80 17.54 18.07 22.68
N VAL A 81 17.18 17.24 23.66
CA VAL A 81 15.95 16.44 23.67
C VAL A 81 15.03 16.87 24.80
N ARG A 82 13.75 16.98 24.49
CA ARG A 82 12.66 17.13 25.46
C ARG A 82 11.68 15.96 25.28
N VAL A 83 11.06 15.54 26.38
CA VAL A 83 10.04 14.48 26.35
C VAL A 83 8.70 15.03 26.82
N GLY A 84 7.68 14.80 25.99
CA GLY A 84 6.28 15.06 26.31
C GLY A 84 5.53 13.75 26.51
N LEU A 85 4.92 13.54 27.68
CA LEU A 85 4.15 12.34 28.00
C LEU A 85 2.65 12.62 27.94
N LEU A 86 1.93 11.77 27.22
CA LEU A 86 0.47 11.73 27.23
C LEU A 86 -0.02 10.94 28.46
N GLY A 87 -0.67 11.64 29.36
CA GLY A 87 -1.15 11.06 30.63
C GLY A 87 -0.15 11.17 31.76
N ASP A 88 -0.14 10.19 32.65
CA ASP A 88 0.69 10.14 33.83
C ASP A 88 1.71 8.99 33.72
N ILE A 89 2.89 9.18 34.33
CA ILE A 89 3.96 8.18 34.31
C ILE A 89 3.53 6.87 35.02
N THR A 90 2.64 6.97 35.98
CA THR A 90 2.09 5.81 36.70
C THR A 90 1.10 4.99 35.86
N ALA A 91 0.61 5.57 34.76
CA ALA A 91 -0.33 4.92 33.83
C ALA A 91 0.36 4.22 32.65
N LEU A 92 1.69 4.21 32.60
CA LEU A 92 2.45 3.51 31.57
C LEU A 92 2.19 2.00 31.60
N LYS A 93 2.13 1.37 30.43
CA LYS A 93 1.79 -0.04 30.24
C LYS A 93 2.91 -0.82 29.54
N GLY A 94 2.88 -2.14 29.67
CA GLY A 94 3.87 -3.01 29.03
C GLY A 94 5.29 -2.72 29.53
N ASP A 95 6.23 -2.60 28.62
CA ASP A 95 7.63 -2.30 28.92
C ASP A 95 7.95 -0.78 28.97
N ALA A 96 6.98 0.08 28.69
CA ALA A 96 7.16 1.54 28.73
C ALA A 96 7.66 2.05 30.09
N PRO A 97 7.25 1.51 31.27
CA PRO A 97 7.83 1.89 32.56
C PRO A 97 9.33 1.61 32.67
N LEU A 98 9.81 0.51 32.06
CA LEU A 98 11.24 0.17 32.06
C LEU A 98 12.02 1.13 31.15
N ALA A 99 11.46 1.46 29.99
CA ALA A 99 12.05 2.43 29.07
C ALA A 99 12.10 3.84 29.68
N ALA A 100 11.03 4.28 30.35
CA ALA A 100 10.97 5.58 31.00
C ALA A 100 12.06 5.76 32.10
N LYS A 101 12.45 4.68 32.79
CA LYS A 101 13.55 4.71 33.78
C LYS A 101 14.93 4.99 33.16
N LEU A 102 15.12 4.74 31.87
CA LEU A 102 16.36 5.07 31.17
C LEU A 102 16.48 6.55 30.84
N TRP A 103 15.35 7.24 30.75
CA TRP A 103 15.32 8.68 30.55
C TRP A 103 15.70 9.41 31.86
N GLN A 104 16.73 10.23 31.81
CA GLN A 104 17.23 10.96 32.99
C GLN A 104 16.88 12.46 32.95
N GLY A 105 16.16 12.91 31.92
CA GLY A 105 15.69 14.30 31.81
C GLY A 105 14.30 14.48 32.44
N GLU A 106 13.82 15.71 32.41
CA GLU A 106 12.46 16.03 32.84
C GLU A 106 11.44 15.47 31.86
N ILE A 107 10.32 14.99 32.40
CA ILE A 107 9.16 14.51 31.63
C ILE A 107 8.05 15.55 31.78
N HIS A 108 7.71 16.22 30.70
CA HIS A 108 6.65 17.22 30.68
C HIS A 108 5.31 16.60 30.27
N LYS A 109 4.22 17.10 30.84
CA LYS A 109 2.88 16.75 30.35
C LYS A 109 2.67 17.37 28.98
N ILE A 110 2.15 16.55 28.04
CA ILE A 110 1.90 17.01 26.67
C ILE A 110 0.95 18.22 26.63
N SER A 111 1.32 19.21 25.84
CA SER A 111 0.50 20.42 25.58
C SER A 111 0.90 21.04 24.24
N THR A 112 0.01 21.84 23.67
CA THR A 112 0.31 22.63 22.46
C THR A 112 1.38 23.71 22.67
N GLY A 113 1.54 24.18 23.93
CA GLY A 113 2.54 25.18 24.31
C GLY A 113 3.98 24.66 24.32
N MET A 114 4.18 23.34 24.32
CA MET A 114 5.53 22.77 24.29
C MET A 114 6.11 22.64 22.87
N LEU A 115 5.33 22.90 21.81
CA LEU A 115 5.81 22.88 20.43
C LEU A 115 6.68 24.12 20.16
N GLY A 116 8.00 23.93 20.06
CA GLY A 116 8.99 24.96 19.76
C GLY A 116 9.06 25.29 18.26
N GLU A 117 9.91 26.27 17.93
CA GLU A 117 10.33 26.54 16.56
C GLU A 117 11.57 25.67 16.24
N ASP A 118 11.74 25.29 14.97
CA ASP A 118 12.88 24.50 14.49
C ASP A 118 13.11 23.16 15.21
N GLU A 119 12.05 22.57 15.74
CA GLU A 119 12.10 21.24 16.34
C GLU A 119 11.82 20.13 15.31
N LEU A 120 12.38 18.96 15.60
CA LEU A 120 11.95 17.70 15.01
C LEU A 120 11.05 16.97 16.01
N ILE A 121 9.90 16.54 15.58
CA ILE A 121 9.02 15.71 16.40
C ILE A 121 9.34 14.25 16.18
N VAL A 122 9.50 13.47 17.26
CA VAL A 122 9.41 12.02 17.23
C VAL A 122 8.04 11.64 17.79
N ASP A 123 7.21 11.08 16.93
CA ASP A 123 5.84 10.67 17.25
C ASP A 123 5.83 9.23 17.75
N GLY A 124 5.78 9.07 19.06
CA GLY A 124 5.56 7.81 19.78
C GLY A 124 4.25 7.82 20.59
N LEU A 125 3.24 8.64 20.20
CA LEU A 125 1.98 8.72 20.94
C LEU A 125 1.15 7.44 20.81
N PHE A 126 0.87 6.98 19.60
CA PHE A 126 0.05 5.82 19.33
C PHE A 126 0.64 5.02 18.16
N GLY A 127 0.85 3.73 18.37
CA GLY A 127 1.23 2.79 17.31
C GLY A 127 0.01 2.12 16.66
N ALA A 128 0.24 1.02 15.95
CA ALA A 128 -0.76 0.27 15.22
C ALA A 128 -1.94 -0.25 16.07
N GLY A 129 -1.77 -0.36 17.39
CA GLY A 129 -2.83 -0.80 18.32
C GLY A 129 -3.92 0.22 18.65
N LEU A 130 -3.96 1.38 18.00
CA LEU A 130 -4.99 2.40 18.24
C LEU A 130 -6.37 1.90 17.80
N SER A 131 -7.29 1.76 18.79
CA SER A 131 -8.64 1.21 18.55
C SER A 131 -9.76 2.25 18.55
N ARG A 132 -9.47 3.50 18.95
CA ARG A 132 -10.45 4.58 19.07
C ARG A 132 -9.96 5.85 18.40
N ASP A 133 -10.89 6.77 18.13
CA ASP A 133 -10.56 8.08 17.60
C ASP A 133 -9.71 8.88 18.59
N ILE A 134 -8.75 9.61 18.06
CA ILE A 134 -7.93 10.54 18.83
C ILE A 134 -8.79 11.76 19.21
N SER A 135 -8.76 12.12 20.48
CA SER A 135 -9.51 13.22 21.08
C SER A 135 -8.60 14.09 21.98
N ASP A 136 -9.20 15.11 22.57
CA ASP A 136 -8.62 15.96 23.61
C ASP A 136 -7.25 16.53 23.23
N ILE A 137 -6.37 16.65 24.20
CA ILE A 137 -5.05 17.27 24.05
C ILE A 137 -4.19 16.61 22.95
N SER A 138 -4.36 15.29 22.72
CA SER A 138 -3.65 14.59 21.65
C SER A 138 -4.06 15.10 20.27
N ARG A 139 -5.35 15.35 20.06
CA ARG A 139 -5.88 15.95 18.82
C ARG A 139 -5.32 17.35 18.60
N ASP A 140 -5.32 18.16 19.66
CA ASP A 140 -4.87 19.55 19.56
C ASP A 140 -3.38 19.64 19.21
N VAL A 141 -2.56 18.78 19.83
CA VAL A 141 -1.12 18.71 19.55
C VAL A 141 -0.86 18.21 18.13
N ILE A 142 -1.53 17.15 17.68
CA ILE A 142 -1.38 16.61 16.33
C ILE A 142 -1.78 17.66 15.28
N ASN A 143 -2.92 18.30 15.47
CA ASN A 143 -3.37 19.34 14.54
C ASN A 143 -2.38 20.50 14.49
N LYS A 144 -1.86 20.92 15.63
CA LYS A 144 -0.88 22.01 15.71
C LYS A 144 0.45 21.66 15.02
N ILE A 145 0.93 20.41 15.15
CA ILE A 145 2.11 19.91 14.43
C ILE A 145 1.88 20.00 12.92
N ASN A 146 0.74 19.49 12.45
CA ASN A 146 0.37 19.48 11.04
C ASN A 146 0.18 20.90 10.46
N GLU A 147 -0.51 21.78 11.18
CA GLU A 147 -0.74 23.19 10.80
C GLU A 147 0.55 23.97 10.63
N ARG A 148 1.51 23.72 11.52
CA ARG A 148 2.82 24.38 11.49
C ARG A 148 3.80 23.76 10.52
N GLY A 149 3.47 22.58 9.94
CA GLY A 149 4.35 21.85 9.04
C GLY A 149 5.66 21.41 9.69
N ILE A 150 5.63 21.09 11.00
CA ILE A 150 6.84 20.65 11.72
C ILE A 150 7.25 19.27 11.22
N ASP A 151 8.55 19.10 10.91
CA ASP A 151 9.09 17.77 10.52
C ASP A 151 8.79 16.74 11.61
N CYS A 152 8.23 15.59 11.20
CA CYS A 152 7.86 14.52 12.12
C CYS A 152 8.39 13.17 11.64
N LEU A 153 9.01 12.43 12.56
CA LEU A 153 9.38 11.02 12.41
C LEU A 153 8.44 10.17 13.29
N SER A 154 7.60 9.36 12.66
CA SER A 154 6.68 8.49 13.40
C SER A 154 7.28 7.11 13.68
N ILE A 155 7.02 6.61 14.87
CA ILE A 155 7.38 5.25 15.31
C ILE A 155 6.24 4.32 14.96
N ASP A 156 6.55 3.24 14.27
CA ASP A 156 5.65 2.17 13.81
C ASP A 156 4.64 2.63 12.74
N VAL A 157 3.64 3.41 13.10
CA VAL A 157 2.68 4.08 12.21
C VAL A 157 2.45 5.50 12.68
N PRO A 158 2.13 6.47 11.81
CA PRO A 158 1.78 7.81 12.27
C PRO A 158 0.60 7.76 13.23
N SER A 159 0.71 8.42 14.37
CA SER A 159 -0.37 8.46 15.36
C SER A 159 -1.67 8.92 14.72
N GLY A 160 -2.71 8.10 14.86
CA GLY A 160 -4.01 8.32 14.25
C GLY A 160 -4.27 7.55 12.96
N VAL A 161 -3.27 6.90 12.37
CA VAL A 161 -3.45 5.99 11.24
C VAL A 161 -3.76 4.58 11.74
N ASP A 162 -4.82 3.99 11.23
CA ASP A 162 -5.15 2.58 11.47
C ASP A 162 -4.20 1.67 10.70
N GLY A 163 -3.47 0.81 11.40
CA GLY A 163 -2.45 -0.06 10.79
C GLY A 163 -3.00 -1.07 9.79
N ASN A 164 -4.25 -1.48 9.91
CA ASN A 164 -4.88 -2.46 9.02
C ASN A 164 -5.49 -1.83 7.76
N THR A 165 -6.11 -0.66 7.90
CA THR A 165 -6.93 -0.05 6.85
C THR A 165 -6.34 1.22 6.25
N GLY A 166 -5.38 1.84 6.93
CA GLY A 166 -4.84 3.14 6.57
C GLY A 166 -5.80 4.31 6.81
N GLN A 167 -6.98 4.05 7.39
CA GLN A 167 -7.95 5.11 7.68
C GLN A 167 -7.51 5.96 8.87
N VAL A 168 -7.96 7.22 8.88
CA VAL A 168 -7.67 8.17 9.96
C VAL A 168 -8.68 7.99 11.08
N LYS A 169 -8.20 7.83 12.30
CA LYS A 169 -9.00 7.77 13.52
C LYS A 169 -9.04 9.15 14.20
N GLY A 170 -10.04 9.93 13.83
CA GLY A 170 -10.25 11.30 14.31
C GLY A 170 -9.30 12.33 13.70
N CYS A 171 -8.00 12.22 13.97
CA CYS A 171 -6.94 12.98 13.32
C CYS A 171 -5.67 12.12 13.22
N ALA A 172 -4.69 12.52 12.39
CA ALA A 172 -3.44 11.80 12.29
C ALA A 172 -2.25 12.73 12.00
N ILE A 173 -1.09 12.33 12.46
CA ILE A 173 0.19 12.97 12.12
C ILE A 173 0.46 12.83 10.62
N ARG A 174 0.98 13.89 10.02
CA ARG A 174 1.61 13.86 8.68
C ARG A 174 3.10 13.69 8.86
N ALA A 175 3.55 12.43 8.91
CA ALA A 175 4.95 12.14 9.09
C ALA A 175 5.74 12.44 7.80
N LYS A 176 6.95 12.95 7.95
CA LYS A 176 7.93 13.04 6.86
C LYS A 176 8.58 11.68 6.60
N GLU A 177 8.85 10.96 7.68
CA GLU A 177 9.36 9.60 7.66
C GLU A 177 8.69 8.76 8.75
N THR A 178 8.55 7.46 8.49
CA THR A 178 8.02 6.48 9.46
C THR A 178 8.98 5.30 9.54
N VAL A 179 9.31 4.88 10.76
CA VAL A 179 10.12 3.67 11.00
C VAL A 179 9.22 2.58 11.52
N THR A 180 9.08 1.52 10.78
CA THR A 180 8.28 0.35 11.15
C THR A 180 9.16 -0.90 11.23
N PHE A 181 8.69 -1.91 11.96
CA PHE A 181 9.51 -3.00 12.42
C PHE A 181 9.05 -4.33 11.83
N PHE A 182 10.01 -5.21 11.52
CA PHE A 182 9.84 -6.56 11.01
C PHE A 182 9.09 -6.64 9.67
N ARG A 183 7.82 -6.20 9.63
CA ARG A 183 6.99 -6.13 8.41
C ARG A 183 6.15 -4.85 8.39
N LYS A 184 5.88 -4.36 7.18
CA LYS A 184 4.92 -3.27 7.00
C LYS A 184 3.50 -3.74 7.36
N LYS A 185 2.67 -2.79 7.80
CA LYS A 185 1.23 -3.00 7.95
C LYS A 185 0.52 -2.59 6.67
N PRO A 186 -0.68 -3.12 6.36
CA PRO A 186 -1.47 -2.69 5.21
C PRO A 186 -1.69 -1.17 5.17
N GLY A 187 -1.92 -0.55 6.33
CA GLY A 187 -2.13 0.89 6.47
C GLY A 187 -0.99 1.78 5.99
N HIS A 188 0.23 1.26 5.91
CA HIS A 188 1.35 1.98 5.30
C HIS A 188 1.22 2.12 3.77
N LEU A 189 0.43 1.29 3.12
CA LEU A 189 0.31 1.21 1.66
C LEU A 189 -1.06 1.63 1.15
N LEU A 190 -2.07 1.62 2.01
CA LEU A 190 -3.45 2.02 1.71
C LEU A 190 -3.65 3.51 1.97
N LEU A 191 -4.50 4.15 1.17
CA LEU A 191 -4.86 5.56 1.37
C LEU A 191 -5.92 5.71 2.48
N PRO A 192 -5.86 6.79 3.27
CA PRO A 192 -4.90 7.90 3.24
C PRO A 192 -3.58 7.63 3.98
N GLY A 193 -3.44 6.52 4.74
CA GLY A 193 -2.29 6.19 5.56
C GLY A 193 -0.96 6.25 4.81
N ARG A 194 -0.93 5.82 3.54
CA ARG A 194 0.25 5.92 2.67
C ARG A 194 0.77 7.36 2.51
N LEU A 195 -0.13 8.34 2.38
CA LEU A 195 0.26 9.75 2.26
C LEU A 195 0.73 10.32 3.59
N LEU A 196 0.20 9.82 4.70
CA LEU A 196 0.50 10.28 6.04
C LEU A 196 1.82 9.69 6.57
N SER A 197 2.22 8.52 6.08
CA SER A 197 3.43 7.81 6.53
C SER A 197 4.74 8.39 5.97
N GLY A 198 4.68 9.22 4.93
CA GLY A 198 5.87 9.75 4.28
C GLY A 198 6.80 8.63 3.78
N LYS A 199 8.11 8.80 3.96
CA LYS A 199 9.09 7.77 3.61
C LYS A 199 9.14 6.69 4.67
N ILE A 200 8.85 5.46 4.27
CA ILE A 200 8.82 4.31 5.19
C ILE A 200 10.18 3.62 5.25
N HIS A 201 10.66 3.41 6.46
CA HIS A 201 11.85 2.63 6.77
C HIS A 201 11.42 1.34 7.49
N LEU A 202 11.47 0.22 6.78
CA LEU A 202 11.30 -1.09 7.38
C LEU A 202 12.63 -1.54 7.99
N THR A 203 12.63 -1.85 9.29
CA THR A 203 13.83 -2.20 10.03
C THR A 203 13.68 -3.55 10.72
N ASP A 204 14.80 -4.27 10.80
CA ASP A 204 14.89 -5.49 11.57
C ASP A 204 15.11 -5.15 13.06
N ILE A 205 14.34 -5.80 13.94
CA ILE A 205 14.45 -5.72 15.39
C ILE A 205 14.81 -7.07 16.01
N GLY A 206 15.20 -8.03 15.16
CA GLY A 206 15.63 -9.37 15.59
C GLY A 206 14.50 -10.40 15.65
N ILE A 207 13.33 -10.15 15.07
CA ILE A 207 12.29 -11.17 14.88
C ILE A 207 12.68 -12.03 13.68
N GLU A 208 12.75 -13.34 13.85
CA GLU A 208 13.13 -14.24 12.79
C GLU A 208 11.98 -14.51 11.80
N ASP A 209 12.30 -14.63 10.51
CA ASP A 209 11.31 -14.94 9.46
C ASP A 209 10.57 -16.28 9.70
N SER A 210 11.14 -17.19 10.50
CA SER A 210 10.53 -18.47 10.87
C SER A 210 9.16 -18.31 11.54
N VAL A 211 8.88 -17.18 12.22
CA VAL A 211 7.57 -16.91 12.82
C VAL A 211 6.45 -16.83 11.78
N LEU A 212 6.78 -16.45 10.54
CA LEU A 212 5.80 -16.33 9.44
C LEU A 212 5.22 -17.70 9.03
N LEU A 213 5.93 -18.80 9.31
CA LEU A 213 5.42 -20.15 9.06
C LEU A 213 4.19 -20.47 9.93
N ASN A 214 4.12 -19.87 11.12
CA ASN A 214 2.99 -20.02 12.04
C ASN A 214 1.88 -19.00 11.73
N ILE A 215 2.24 -17.76 11.38
CA ILE A 215 1.29 -16.67 11.12
C ILE A 215 0.58 -16.87 9.78
N LYS A 216 1.32 -17.30 8.74
CA LYS A 216 0.82 -17.49 7.37
C LYS A 216 0.12 -16.25 6.81
N PRO A 217 0.81 -15.12 6.70
CA PRO A 217 0.21 -13.86 6.25
C PRO A 217 -0.41 -14.01 4.86
N HIS A 218 -1.59 -13.43 4.66
CA HIS A 218 -2.33 -13.50 3.40
C HIS A 218 -2.10 -12.28 2.49
N LEU A 219 -1.53 -11.21 3.02
CA LEU A 219 -1.29 -9.97 2.30
C LEU A 219 0.19 -9.81 1.95
N ILE A 220 0.43 -9.35 0.73
CA ILE A 220 1.78 -9.03 0.25
C ILE A 220 1.79 -7.68 -0.46
N GLU A 221 2.89 -6.95 -0.33
CA GLU A 221 3.14 -5.76 -1.14
C GLU A 221 3.38 -6.17 -2.59
N ASN A 222 2.69 -5.53 -3.54
CA ASN A 222 2.97 -5.73 -4.96
C ASN A 222 4.32 -5.12 -5.33
N ALA A 223 5.36 -5.94 -5.27
CA ALA A 223 6.73 -5.55 -5.58
C ALA A 223 7.28 -6.37 -6.76
N VAL A 224 8.10 -5.73 -7.59
CA VAL A 224 8.71 -6.36 -8.79
C VAL A 224 9.39 -7.69 -8.47
N LYS A 225 10.07 -7.78 -7.31
CA LYS A 225 10.75 -9.03 -6.88
C LYS A 225 9.82 -10.24 -6.73
N ASN A 226 8.51 -10.00 -6.50
CA ASN A 226 7.54 -11.09 -6.30
C ASN A 226 7.13 -11.75 -7.62
N TRP A 227 7.17 -11.03 -8.74
CA TRP A 227 6.67 -11.52 -10.03
C TRP A 227 7.68 -11.47 -11.17
N ARG A 228 8.87 -10.87 -10.97
CA ARG A 228 9.89 -10.73 -12.03
C ARG A 228 10.30 -12.06 -12.66
N GLU A 229 10.40 -13.11 -11.86
CA GLU A 229 10.78 -14.45 -12.33
C GLU A 229 9.72 -15.07 -13.23
N TYR A 230 8.47 -14.65 -13.08
CA TYR A 230 7.33 -15.13 -13.88
C TYR A 230 7.04 -14.23 -15.08
N PHE A 231 7.70 -13.09 -15.19
CA PHE A 231 7.50 -12.19 -16.30
C PHE A 231 8.11 -12.78 -17.58
N PRO A 232 7.33 -12.91 -18.69
CA PRO A 232 7.77 -13.56 -19.91
C PRO A 232 8.69 -12.65 -20.73
N PHE A 233 9.93 -12.45 -20.27
CA PHE A 233 10.93 -11.69 -21.02
C PHE A 233 11.14 -12.27 -22.41
N PRO A 234 11.36 -11.41 -23.44
CA PRO A 234 11.60 -11.84 -24.81
C PRO A 234 12.77 -12.82 -24.93
N GLN A 235 12.59 -13.89 -25.70
CA GLN A 235 13.60 -14.88 -26.04
C GLN A 235 13.99 -14.77 -27.50
N LEU A 236 15.16 -15.25 -27.88
CA LEU A 236 15.65 -15.21 -29.27
C LEU A 236 14.75 -15.92 -30.26
N ALA A 237 14.06 -16.99 -29.83
CA ALA A 237 13.15 -17.76 -30.65
C ALA A 237 11.72 -17.21 -30.69
N ASP A 238 11.43 -16.12 -29.98
CA ASP A 238 10.09 -15.57 -29.94
C ASP A 238 9.70 -14.93 -31.27
N HIS A 239 8.42 -15.02 -31.56
CA HIS A 239 7.78 -14.36 -32.70
C HIS A 239 6.43 -13.76 -32.28
N LYS A 240 5.82 -12.95 -33.13
CA LYS A 240 4.59 -12.21 -32.81
C LYS A 240 3.43 -13.09 -32.29
N TYR A 241 3.35 -14.34 -32.67
CA TYR A 241 2.28 -15.24 -32.20
C TYR A 241 2.63 -15.89 -30.86
N SER A 242 3.91 -16.14 -30.56
CA SER A 242 4.31 -16.71 -29.28
C SER A 242 4.14 -15.71 -28.12
N LYS A 243 4.14 -14.41 -28.44
CA LYS A 243 3.95 -13.31 -27.47
C LYS A 243 2.49 -12.94 -27.21
N GLY A 244 1.56 -13.71 -27.77
CA GLY A 244 0.13 -13.53 -27.56
C GLY A 244 -0.49 -12.43 -28.40
N HIS A 245 -1.82 -12.44 -28.44
CA HIS A 245 -2.65 -11.50 -29.15
C HIS A 245 -3.73 -10.94 -28.23
N ALA A 246 -3.70 -9.66 -27.98
CA ALA A 246 -4.70 -8.97 -27.18
C ALA A 246 -5.74 -8.27 -28.07
N VAL A 247 -7.01 -8.41 -27.69
CA VAL A 247 -8.13 -7.68 -28.28
C VAL A 247 -8.65 -6.66 -27.29
N ILE A 248 -8.89 -5.44 -27.76
CA ILE A 248 -9.40 -4.33 -26.97
C ILE A 248 -10.73 -3.89 -27.58
N SER A 249 -11.80 -3.95 -26.79
CA SER A 249 -13.10 -3.39 -27.16
C SER A 249 -13.02 -1.88 -27.09
N GLY A 250 -13.11 -1.22 -28.23
CA GLY A 250 -13.06 0.24 -28.34
C GLY A 250 -14.46 0.85 -28.35
N GLY A 251 -14.58 2.03 -27.75
CA GLY A 251 -15.80 2.84 -27.77
C GLY A 251 -15.97 3.66 -29.04
N LEU A 252 -17.19 4.12 -29.27
CA LEU A 252 -17.53 4.99 -30.39
C LEU A 252 -17.18 6.47 -30.11
N GLU A 253 -17.50 6.95 -28.93
CA GLU A 253 -17.34 8.35 -28.52
C GLU A 253 -16.04 8.60 -27.76
N MET A 254 -15.73 7.76 -26.78
CA MET A 254 -14.57 7.90 -25.91
C MET A 254 -13.43 6.95 -26.34
N THR A 255 -12.67 7.35 -27.36
CA THR A 255 -11.63 6.49 -27.96
C THR A 255 -10.30 6.49 -27.20
N GLY A 256 -10.02 7.51 -26.37
CA GLY A 256 -8.71 7.76 -25.77
C GLY A 256 -8.19 6.63 -24.89
N ALA A 257 -9.01 6.11 -23.99
CA ALA A 257 -8.61 5.07 -23.05
C ALA A 257 -8.27 3.74 -23.75
N ALA A 258 -9.06 3.33 -24.73
CA ALA A 258 -8.78 2.13 -25.52
C ALA A 258 -7.47 2.28 -26.35
N ARG A 259 -7.16 3.48 -26.87
CA ARG A 259 -5.89 3.79 -27.55
C ARG A 259 -4.70 3.70 -26.58
N LEU A 260 -4.84 4.25 -25.38
CA LEU A 260 -3.82 4.13 -24.34
C LEU A 260 -3.60 2.67 -23.94
N ALA A 261 -4.67 1.90 -23.78
CA ALA A 261 -4.60 0.47 -23.48
C ALA A 261 -3.89 -0.32 -24.59
N ALA A 262 -4.17 -0.02 -25.86
CA ALA A 262 -3.47 -0.63 -27.00
C ALA A 262 -1.96 -0.33 -26.99
N ARG A 263 -1.59 0.92 -26.72
CA ARG A 263 -0.20 1.31 -26.57
C ARG A 263 0.48 0.60 -25.39
N ALA A 264 -0.18 0.52 -24.23
CA ALA A 264 0.33 -0.19 -23.06
C ALA A 264 0.54 -1.67 -23.36
N THR A 265 -0.43 -2.33 -23.98
CA THR A 265 -0.38 -3.74 -24.38
C THR A 265 0.84 -4.03 -25.26
N ARG A 266 1.12 -3.18 -26.24
CA ARG A 266 2.30 -3.33 -27.11
C ARG A 266 3.61 -3.07 -26.38
N ARG A 267 3.63 -2.07 -25.50
CA ARG A 267 4.84 -1.73 -24.72
C ARG A 267 5.23 -2.81 -23.70
N ILE A 268 4.25 -3.51 -23.14
CA ILE A 268 4.53 -4.60 -22.22
C ILE A 268 5.01 -5.87 -22.92
N GLY A 269 4.90 -5.95 -24.26
CA GLY A 269 5.46 -7.03 -25.05
C GLY A 269 4.46 -7.95 -25.73
N SER A 270 3.17 -7.60 -25.82
CA SER A 270 2.21 -8.36 -26.64
C SER A 270 2.67 -8.39 -28.10
N GLY A 271 2.64 -9.55 -28.73
CA GLY A 271 3.04 -9.75 -30.12
C GLY A 271 2.08 -9.11 -31.11
N LEU A 272 0.78 -9.17 -30.82
CA LEU A 272 -0.28 -8.57 -31.62
C LEU A 272 -1.29 -7.85 -30.72
N THR A 273 -1.80 -6.73 -31.23
CA THR A 273 -2.86 -5.97 -30.56
C THR A 273 -3.89 -5.55 -31.60
N THR A 274 -5.16 -5.84 -31.34
CA THR A 274 -6.29 -5.46 -32.21
C THR A 274 -7.30 -4.65 -31.41
N ILE A 275 -7.70 -3.51 -31.94
CA ILE A 275 -8.87 -2.78 -31.45
C ILE A 275 -10.08 -3.22 -32.26
N VAL A 276 -11.16 -3.57 -31.56
CA VAL A 276 -12.45 -3.92 -32.14
C VAL A 276 -13.44 -2.83 -31.79
N ALA A 277 -13.93 -2.10 -32.80
CA ALA A 277 -14.82 -0.97 -32.59
C ALA A 277 -15.70 -0.73 -33.83
N ASN A 278 -16.66 0.20 -33.74
CA ASN A 278 -17.47 0.62 -34.88
C ASN A 278 -16.58 1.16 -35.99
N GLU A 279 -16.90 0.82 -37.25
CA GLU A 279 -16.12 1.22 -38.42
C GLU A 279 -15.98 2.76 -38.57
N ARG A 280 -16.95 3.52 -38.09
CA ARG A 280 -16.92 5.00 -38.13
C ARG A 280 -15.71 5.62 -37.46
N VAL A 281 -15.15 4.96 -36.46
CA VAL A 281 -14.01 5.46 -35.69
C VAL A 281 -12.67 4.83 -36.08
N ARG A 282 -12.63 4.04 -37.12
CA ARG A 282 -11.41 3.37 -37.63
C ARG A 282 -10.24 4.33 -37.81
N GLY A 283 -10.48 5.47 -38.44
CA GLY A 283 -9.44 6.47 -38.69
C GLY A 283 -8.81 7.01 -37.39
N VAL A 284 -9.64 7.21 -36.36
CA VAL A 284 -9.20 7.69 -35.08
C VAL A 284 -8.30 6.65 -34.38
N TYR A 285 -8.68 5.37 -34.42
CA TYR A 285 -7.91 4.31 -33.77
C TYR A 285 -6.58 4.00 -34.45
N LEU A 286 -6.51 4.16 -35.77
CA LEU A 286 -5.31 3.87 -36.56
C LEU A 286 -4.36 5.07 -36.74
N SER A 287 -4.76 6.27 -36.34
CA SER A 287 -3.99 7.49 -36.61
C SER A 287 -2.65 7.60 -35.88
N GLU A 288 -2.51 6.97 -34.70
CA GLU A 288 -1.31 7.18 -33.87
C GLU A 288 -0.34 6.00 -33.84
N ASP A 289 -0.82 4.78 -34.07
CA ASP A 289 -0.02 3.58 -33.87
C ASP A 289 -0.21 2.59 -35.04
N PRO A 290 0.67 2.63 -36.04
CA PRO A 290 0.57 1.76 -37.23
C PRO A 290 0.77 0.27 -36.89
N GLY A 291 1.25 -0.07 -35.71
CA GLY A 291 1.39 -1.45 -35.29
C GLY A 291 0.16 -2.01 -34.59
N CYS A 292 -0.87 -1.21 -34.35
CA CYS A 292 -2.15 -1.66 -33.85
C CYS A 292 -3.09 -2.05 -35.01
N MET A 293 -3.66 -3.23 -34.96
CA MET A 293 -4.65 -3.69 -35.92
C MET A 293 -6.04 -3.17 -35.55
N PHE A 294 -6.92 -3.05 -36.54
CA PHE A 294 -8.32 -2.71 -36.32
C PHE A 294 -9.23 -3.75 -36.97
N ARG A 295 -10.26 -4.17 -36.26
CA ARG A 295 -11.36 -4.96 -36.80
C ARG A 295 -12.69 -4.25 -36.58
N PRO A 296 -13.50 -4.05 -37.63
CA PRO A 296 -14.81 -3.43 -37.48
C PRO A 296 -15.76 -4.35 -36.72
N LEU A 297 -16.55 -3.74 -35.86
CA LEU A 297 -17.68 -4.37 -35.18
C LEU A 297 -18.95 -3.84 -35.89
N LEU A 298 -19.53 -4.63 -36.75
CA LEU A 298 -20.72 -4.28 -37.52
C LEU A 298 -21.98 -4.73 -36.77
N LYS A 299 -21.93 -5.86 -36.14
CA LYS A 299 -22.97 -6.44 -35.27
C LYS A 299 -22.37 -6.88 -33.94
N GLN A 300 -23.21 -7.04 -32.95
CA GLN A 300 -22.76 -7.48 -31.65
C GLN A 300 -22.18 -8.90 -31.68
N GLU A 301 -22.73 -9.78 -32.48
CA GLU A 301 -22.30 -11.17 -32.65
C GLU A 301 -20.88 -11.25 -33.24
N ASP A 302 -20.46 -10.28 -34.02
CA ASP A 302 -19.12 -10.24 -34.63
C ASP A 302 -18.01 -10.24 -33.54
N PHE A 303 -18.32 -9.77 -32.34
CA PHE A 303 -17.35 -9.76 -31.25
C PHE A 303 -16.96 -11.17 -30.81
N GLU A 304 -17.93 -12.05 -30.68
CA GLU A 304 -17.69 -13.45 -30.35
C GLU A 304 -16.90 -14.15 -31.46
N ASP A 305 -17.28 -13.94 -32.71
CA ASP A 305 -16.57 -14.51 -33.86
C ASP A 305 -15.11 -14.05 -33.92
N ILE A 306 -14.86 -12.76 -33.66
CA ILE A 306 -13.51 -12.20 -33.65
C ILE A 306 -12.66 -12.86 -32.55
N ILE A 307 -13.17 -12.92 -31.31
CA ILE A 307 -12.40 -13.45 -30.18
C ILE A 307 -12.36 -14.99 -30.13
N SER A 308 -13.13 -15.68 -30.97
CA SER A 308 -13.07 -17.14 -31.13
C SER A 308 -11.73 -17.62 -31.71
N ASP A 309 -10.99 -16.75 -32.39
CA ASP A 309 -9.66 -17.09 -32.91
C ASP A 309 -8.77 -17.60 -31.74
N PRO A 310 -8.24 -18.86 -31.86
CA PRO A 310 -7.45 -19.46 -30.79
C PRO A 310 -6.13 -18.73 -30.51
N ARG A 311 -5.68 -17.87 -31.44
CA ARG A 311 -4.48 -17.05 -31.28
C ARG A 311 -4.72 -15.85 -30.35
N ILE A 312 -5.99 -15.46 -30.11
CA ILE A 312 -6.36 -14.40 -29.19
C ILE A 312 -6.38 -14.98 -27.78
N ASN A 313 -5.54 -14.45 -26.92
CA ASN A 313 -5.33 -14.91 -25.55
C ASN A 313 -5.99 -14.00 -24.52
N THR A 314 -6.04 -12.69 -24.81
CA THR A 314 -6.46 -11.67 -23.84
C THR A 314 -7.48 -10.73 -24.46
N VAL A 315 -8.47 -10.35 -23.65
CA VAL A 315 -9.52 -9.39 -24.04
C VAL A 315 -9.64 -8.31 -22.96
N LEU A 316 -9.67 -7.05 -23.39
CA LEU A 316 -10.02 -5.90 -22.55
C LEU A 316 -11.38 -5.36 -23.00
N VAL A 317 -12.31 -5.21 -22.06
CA VAL A 317 -13.63 -4.61 -22.27
C VAL A 317 -13.85 -3.49 -21.26
N GLY A 318 -14.46 -2.40 -21.69
CA GLY A 318 -15.00 -1.37 -20.81
C GLY A 318 -14.56 0.05 -21.13
N PRO A 319 -13.26 0.36 -21.29
CA PRO A 319 -12.85 1.74 -21.46
C PRO A 319 -13.54 2.46 -22.63
N GLY A 320 -14.47 3.37 -22.30
CA GLY A 320 -15.23 4.16 -23.27
C GLY A 320 -16.24 3.37 -24.11
N ASN A 321 -16.62 2.16 -23.67
CA ASN A 321 -17.61 1.34 -24.40
C ASN A 321 -19.06 1.83 -24.20
N GLY A 322 -19.30 2.65 -23.16
CA GLY A 322 -20.62 3.05 -22.72
C GLY A 322 -21.27 2.03 -21.78
N VAL A 323 -22.13 2.52 -20.89
CA VAL A 323 -22.91 1.67 -19.96
C VAL A 323 -24.14 1.17 -20.71
N THR A 324 -23.97 0.09 -21.50
CA THR A 324 -24.98 -0.48 -22.40
C THR A 324 -25.07 -1.99 -22.29
N ASP A 325 -26.15 -2.58 -22.78
CA ASP A 325 -26.31 -4.04 -22.85
C ASP A 325 -25.26 -4.69 -23.77
N GLU A 326 -24.81 -4.00 -24.80
CA GLU A 326 -23.74 -4.51 -25.67
C GLU A 326 -22.42 -4.63 -24.91
N THR A 327 -22.09 -3.66 -24.03
CA THR A 327 -20.91 -3.71 -23.18
C THR A 327 -20.98 -4.86 -22.21
N ARG A 328 -22.16 -5.05 -21.58
CA ARG A 328 -22.42 -6.19 -20.69
C ARG A 328 -22.23 -7.52 -21.42
N LEU A 329 -22.81 -7.64 -22.63
CA LEU A 329 -22.71 -8.86 -23.43
C LEU A 329 -21.27 -9.16 -23.83
N ARG A 330 -20.47 -8.15 -24.25
CA ARG A 330 -19.05 -8.33 -24.60
C ARG A 330 -18.25 -8.83 -23.40
N ALA A 331 -18.50 -8.31 -22.20
CA ALA A 331 -17.84 -8.79 -20.99
C ALA A 331 -18.16 -10.26 -20.72
N ILE A 332 -19.44 -10.65 -20.77
CA ILE A 332 -19.88 -12.04 -20.58
C ILE A 332 -19.29 -12.95 -21.66
N VAL A 333 -19.30 -12.56 -22.92
CA VAL A 333 -18.74 -13.34 -24.02
C VAL A 333 -17.24 -13.59 -23.82
N ALA A 334 -16.47 -12.57 -23.43
CA ALA A 334 -15.03 -12.71 -23.14
C ALA A 334 -14.77 -13.72 -22.02
N LEU A 335 -15.54 -13.65 -20.92
CA LEU A 335 -15.44 -14.57 -19.78
C LEU A 335 -15.86 -15.99 -20.16
N ARG A 336 -16.98 -16.16 -20.89
CA ARG A 336 -17.50 -17.44 -21.34
C ARG A 336 -16.52 -18.19 -22.24
N MET A 337 -15.80 -17.47 -23.08
CA MET A 337 -14.80 -18.04 -23.98
C MET A 337 -13.45 -18.32 -23.30
N ASN A 338 -13.40 -18.20 -21.98
CA ASN A 338 -12.22 -18.50 -21.16
C ASN A 338 -10.94 -17.76 -21.62
N LYS A 339 -11.11 -16.53 -22.12
CA LYS A 339 -9.97 -15.66 -22.42
C LYS A 339 -9.47 -15.01 -21.14
N ALA A 340 -8.16 -14.75 -21.03
CA ALA A 340 -7.65 -13.87 -19.98
C ALA A 340 -8.30 -12.49 -20.16
N THR A 341 -9.14 -12.06 -19.20
CA THR A 341 -10.02 -10.91 -19.39
C THR A 341 -9.66 -9.78 -18.44
N VAL A 342 -9.63 -8.57 -18.94
CA VAL A 342 -9.56 -7.34 -18.13
C VAL A 342 -10.89 -6.60 -18.31
N LEU A 343 -11.57 -6.31 -17.19
CA LEU A 343 -12.81 -5.53 -17.17
C LEU A 343 -12.54 -4.22 -16.43
N ASP A 344 -12.77 -3.11 -17.12
CA ASP A 344 -12.51 -1.77 -16.62
C ASP A 344 -13.72 -0.85 -16.84
N ALA A 345 -13.83 0.22 -16.08
CA ALA A 345 -14.80 1.28 -16.26
C ALA A 345 -16.23 0.77 -16.58
N ASP A 346 -16.76 1.07 -17.79
CA ASP A 346 -18.13 0.75 -18.18
C ASP A 346 -18.46 -0.75 -18.10
N ALA A 347 -17.47 -1.64 -18.32
CA ALA A 347 -17.66 -3.09 -18.18
C ALA A 347 -17.87 -3.55 -16.73
N LEU A 348 -17.53 -2.73 -15.74
CA LEU A 348 -17.86 -2.95 -14.33
C LEU A 348 -19.20 -2.26 -13.98
N THR A 349 -19.36 -1.04 -14.45
CA THR A 349 -20.55 -0.23 -14.14
C THR A 349 -21.85 -0.88 -14.65
N VAL A 350 -21.84 -1.59 -15.77
CA VAL A 350 -23.05 -2.29 -16.31
C VAL A 350 -23.54 -3.42 -15.39
N PHE A 351 -22.77 -3.82 -14.38
CA PHE A 351 -23.16 -4.83 -13.38
C PHE A 351 -23.39 -4.23 -11.99
N GLN A 352 -23.47 -2.90 -11.85
CA GLN A 352 -23.60 -2.25 -10.53
C GLN A 352 -24.81 -2.72 -9.73
N ASP A 353 -25.92 -3.06 -10.40
CA ASP A 353 -27.17 -3.49 -9.76
C ASP A 353 -27.12 -4.97 -9.31
N ASP A 354 -26.30 -5.79 -9.95
CA ASP A 354 -26.07 -7.18 -9.60
C ASP A 354 -24.61 -7.63 -9.90
N PRO A 355 -23.65 -7.31 -9.03
CA PRO A 355 -22.26 -7.72 -9.20
C PRO A 355 -22.06 -9.24 -9.14
N ASN A 356 -22.94 -9.97 -8.44
CA ASN A 356 -22.84 -11.43 -8.33
C ASN A 356 -23.04 -12.09 -9.68
N TYR A 357 -23.93 -11.54 -10.50
CA TYR A 357 -24.14 -12.04 -11.88
C TYR A 357 -22.83 -11.98 -12.69
N LEU A 358 -22.01 -10.93 -12.54
CA LEU A 358 -20.67 -10.87 -13.16
C LEU A 358 -19.75 -11.96 -12.58
N PHE A 359 -19.72 -12.09 -11.25
CA PHE A 359 -18.79 -13.01 -10.59
C PHE A 359 -19.06 -14.46 -10.95
N ASP A 360 -20.31 -14.82 -11.21
CA ASP A 360 -20.71 -16.18 -11.65
C ASP A 360 -20.09 -16.56 -13.00
N TRP A 361 -19.78 -15.57 -13.86
CA TRP A 361 -19.13 -15.80 -15.15
C TRP A 361 -17.61 -15.93 -15.07
N ILE A 362 -16.98 -15.48 -13.97
CA ILE A 362 -15.53 -15.52 -13.83
C ILE A 362 -15.07 -16.94 -13.53
N LYS A 363 -14.56 -17.63 -14.55
CA LYS A 363 -14.03 -19.00 -14.44
C LYS A 363 -12.53 -19.08 -14.80
N GLY A 364 -11.99 -18.07 -15.45
CA GLY A 364 -10.59 -17.99 -15.92
C GLY A 364 -9.85 -16.79 -15.35
N PRO A 365 -8.60 -16.56 -15.78
CA PRO A 365 -7.81 -15.43 -15.36
C PRO A 365 -8.51 -14.11 -15.69
N THR A 366 -8.86 -13.37 -14.65
CA THR A 366 -9.62 -12.11 -14.79
C THR A 366 -9.04 -11.01 -13.90
N VAL A 367 -8.94 -9.80 -14.42
CA VAL A 367 -8.54 -8.59 -13.68
C VAL A 367 -9.69 -7.61 -13.75
N LEU A 368 -10.12 -7.14 -12.59
CA LEU A 368 -11.10 -6.05 -12.45
C LEU A 368 -10.36 -4.80 -11.98
N THR A 369 -10.63 -3.66 -12.62
CA THR A 369 -9.97 -2.37 -12.32
C THR A 369 -10.99 -1.32 -11.88
N PRO A 370 -11.65 -1.51 -10.72
CA PRO A 370 -12.58 -0.52 -10.18
C PRO A 370 -11.84 0.75 -9.72
N HIS A 371 -12.58 1.86 -9.72
CA HIS A 371 -12.08 3.14 -9.17
C HIS A 371 -11.88 3.09 -7.66
#